data_fcad570fb3bb59c9a7254c70eac1250e
#
_entry.id   fcad570fb3bb59c9a7254c70eac1250e
#
_cell.length_a   1.000
_cell.length_b   1.000
_cell.length_c   1.000
_cell.angle_alpha   90.00
_cell.angle_beta   90.00
_cell.angle_gamma   90.00
#
_symmetry.space_group_name_H-M   'P 1'
#
loop_
_entity.id
_entity.type
_entity.pdbx_description
1 polymer ?
#
loop_
_entity_poly.entity_id
_entity_poly.type
_entity_poly.pdbx_seq_one_letter_code
_entity_poly.pdbx_strand_id
1 'polypeptide(L)'
;HYELVKLNLYNPAVKEYLKEVITGWVKEFDIDGLRLDVAYCLDLNFLKELHGHCKWLKNDFWLMGETLHGDYNRWMNPEMLDSVTNYECYKGLFSSFNDLNMFEIAHSLNRQFGKEQWCLYTGKLLYSFVDNHDVSRIATMLNNKRQLPVIYPLLFTMPGIPGVYYGSEYGIEGDKHQGDDALRVEYNEEKFKADGVADLTGEIAALCKLRTSSKALAHGDYTPLQLLNRQFSFRRDCDGETVVTLLNIDDNPFDFNPGIGGEYTDVITGKKIDLSGSVHLDGCSAIVAVNK
;
A
#
# COMPACT_ATOMS: atom_id res chain seq x y z
N HIS A 1 -26.09 9.51 -11.33
CA HIS A 1 -25.35 10.60 -11.96
C HIS A 1 -25.53 10.48 -13.48
N TYR A 2 -26.17 11.45 -14.11
CA TYR A 2 -26.39 11.47 -15.57
C TYR A 2 -25.08 11.70 -16.37
N GLU A 3 -24.02 12.12 -15.68
CA GLU A 3 -22.71 12.47 -16.25
C GLU A 3 -21.78 11.25 -16.35
N LEU A 4 -22.04 10.21 -15.56
CA LEU A 4 -21.24 8.98 -15.51
C LEU A 4 -21.99 7.81 -16.15
N VAL A 5 -21.96 7.77 -17.48
CA VAL A 5 -22.67 6.74 -18.26
C VAL A 5 -21.82 5.48 -18.35
N LYS A 6 -22.37 4.36 -17.86
CA LYS A 6 -21.73 3.04 -18.01
C LYS A 6 -21.86 2.55 -19.45
N LEU A 7 -20.73 2.14 -20.06
CA LEU A 7 -20.75 1.50 -21.38
C LEU A 7 -21.44 0.14 -21.31
N ASN A 8 -22.15 -0.23 -22.36
CA ASN A 8 -22.82 -1.52 -22.47
C ASN A 8 -21.80 -2.62 -22.84
N LEU A 9 -21.22 -3.26 -21.83
CA LEU A 9 -20.26 -4.35 -22.01
C LEU A 9 -20.87 -5.67 -22.49
N TYR A 10 -22.21 -5.75 -22.70
CA TYR A 10 -22.85 -6.86 -23.42
C TYR A 10 -22.82 -6.66 -24.94
N ASN A 11 -22.50 -5.44 -25.42
CA ASN A 11 -22.34 -5.18 -26.84
C ASN A 11 -20.95 -5.60 -27.30
N PRO A 12 -20.82 -6.57 -28.24
CA PRO A 12 -19.51 -7.03 -28.74
C PRO A 12 -18.67 -5.90 -29.34
N ALA A 13 -19.30 -4.94 -30.07
CA ALA A 13 -18.60 -3.83 -30.68
C ALA A 13 -17.91 -2.91 -29.65
N VAL A 14 -18.53 -2.73 -28.47
CA VAL A 14 -17.93 -1.95 -27.37
C VAL A 14 -16.71 -2.70 -26.81
N LYS A 15 -16.82 -4.01 -26.62
CA LYS A 15 -15.70 -4.83 -26.11
C LYS A 15 -14.51 -4.85 -27.08
N GLU A 16 -14.78 -5.05 -28.36
CA GLU A 16 -13.73 -5.02 -29.39
C GLU A 16 -13.04 -3.64 -29.45
N TYR A 17 -13.82 -2.56 -29.47
CA TYR A 17 -13.26 -1.19 -29.46
C TYR A 17 -12.32 -0.98 -28.27
N LEU A 18 -12.72 -1.37 -27.04
CA LEU A 18 -11.88 -1.22 -25.84
C LEU A 18 -10.58 -2.04 -25.95
N LYS A 19 -10.66 -3.27 -26.46
CA LYS A 19 -9.46 -4.12 -26.68
C LYS A 19 -8.54 -3.54 -27.75
N GLU A 20 -9.09 -2.99 -28.84
CA GLU A 20 -8.30 -2.30 -29.88
C GLU A 20 -7.60 -1.07 -29.34
N VAL A 21 -8.26 -0.25 -28.51
CA VAL A 21 -7.64 0.92 -27.84
C VAL A 21 -6.48 0.48 -26.96
N ILE A 22 -6.65 -0.55 -26.12
CA ILE A 22 -5.59 -1.08 -25.26
C ILE A 22 -4.42 -1.62 -26.10
N THR A 23 -4.73 -2.33 -27.18
CA THR A 23 -3.70 -2.81 -28.13
C THR A 23 -2.91 -1.64 -28.74
N GLY A 24 -3.61 -0.55 -29.07
CA GLY A 24 -2.99 0.68 -29.55
C GLY A 24 -2.04 1.28 -28.51
N TRP A 25 -2.48 1.41 -27.27
CA TRP A 25 -1.64 1.95 -26.17
C TRP A 25 -0.41 1.08 -25.89
N VAL A 26 -0.53 -0.25 -25.92
CA VAL A 26 0.63 -1.14 -25.78
C VAL A 26 1.62 -0.93 -26.92
N LYS A 27 1.13 -0.78 -28.16
CA LYS A 27 2.01 -0.58 -29.34
C LYS A 27 2.67 0.78 -29.37
N GLU A 28 1.96 1.83 -28.98
CA GLU A 28 2.40 3.23 -29.10
C GLU A 28 3.22 3.67 -27.88
N PHE A 29 2.79 3.29 -26.66
CA PHE A 29 3.37 3.77 -25.41
C PHE A 29 4.08 2.69 -24.60
N ASP A 30 4.04 1.43 -25.05
CA ASP A 30 4.64 0.28 -24.38
C ASP A 30 4.20 0.11 -22.91
N ILE A 31 2.92 0.39 -22.62
CA ILE A 31 2.37 0.26 -21.26
C ILE A 31 2.44 -1.19 -20.74
N ASP A 32 2.66 -1.36 -19.45
CA ASP A 32 2.81 -2.65 -18.78
C ASP A 32 1.58 -3.06 -17.93
N GLY A 33 0.56 -2.23 -17.89
CA GLY A 33 -0.64 -2.53 -17.13
C GLY A 33 -1.74 -1.48 -17.24
N LEU A 34 -2.87 -1.77 -16.61
CA LEU A 34 -4.04 -0.89 -16.52
C LEU A 34 -4.57 -0.84 -15.10
N ARG A 35 -4.97 0.35 -14.67
CA ARG A 35 -5.89 0.54 -13.55
C ARG A 35 -7.30 0.72 -14.09
N LEU A 36 -8.22 -0.15 -13.70
CA LEU A 36 -9.62 -0.10 -14.07
C LEU A 36 -10.42 0.67 -13.02
N ASP A 37 -10.97 1.79 -13.44
CA ASP A 37 -11.85 2.61 -12.61
C ASP A 37 -13.13 1.85 -12.27
N VAL A 38 -13.62 1.98 -11.04
CA VAL A 38 -14.88 1.36 -10.55
C VAL A 38 -15.01 -0.10 -10.97
N ALA A 39 -13.92 -0.89 -10.88
CA ALA A 39 -13.85 -2.26 -11.40
C ALA A 39 -14.93 -3.19 -10.81
N TYR A 40 -15.38 -2.93 -9.58
CA TYR A 40 -16.47 -3.71 -8.94
C TYR A 40 -17.83 -3.56 -9.63
N CYS A 41 -17.99 -2.59 -10.52
CA CYS A 41 -19.19 -2.39 -11.34
C CYS A 41 -19.07 -3.00 -12.75
N LEU A 42 -17.90 -3.51 -13.14
CA LEU A 42 -17.69 -4.07 -14.48
C LEU A 42 -18.30 -5.48 -14.57
N ASP A 43 -18.68 -5.86 -15.80
CA ASP A 43 -19.14 -7.22 -16.10
C ASP A 43 -17.99 -8.21 -15.93
N LEU A 44 -18.21 -9.30 -15.17
CA LEU A 44 -17.19 -10.28 -14.87
C LEU A 44 -16.71 -11.06 -16.11
N ASN A 45 -17.58 -11.30 -17.09
CA ASN A 45 -17.18 -11.96 -18.33
C ASN A 45 -16.29 -11.04 -19.16
N PHE A 46 -16.60 -9.74 -19.18
CA PHE A 46 -15.72 -8.76 -19.81
C PHE A 46 -14.34 -8.71 -19.14
N LEU A 47 -14.27 -8.77 -17.79
CA LEU A 47 -12.98 -8.82 -17.08
C LEU A 47 -12.15 -10.06 -17.46
N LYS A 48 -12.79 -11.22 -17.66
CA LYS A 48 -12.11 -12.44 -18.14
C LYS A 48 -11.58 -12.27 -19.57
N GLU A 49 -12.42 -11.74 -20.47
CA GLU A 49 -12.03 -11.47 -21.86
C GLU A 49 -10.86 -10.45 -21.91
N LEU A 50 -10.94 -9.40 -21.10
CA LEU A 50 -9.90 -8.38 -20.98
C LEU A 50 -8.58 -8.97 -20.46
N HIS A 51 -8.64 -9.80 -19.41
CA HIS A 51 -7.48 -10.51 -18.88
C HIS A 51 -6.79 -11.33 -19.98
N GLY A 52 -7.54 -12.20 -20.67
CA GLY A 52 -7.00 -13.01 -21.76
C GLY A 52 -6.37 -12.18 -22.88
N HIS A 53 -7.01 -11.08 -23.26
CA HIS A 53 -6.48 -10.16 -24.27
C HIS A 53 -5.18 -9.48 -23.82
N CYS A 54 -5.14 -8.94 -22.59
CA CYS A 54 -3.96 -8.26 -22.07
C CYS A 54 -2.76 -9.20 -21.89
N LYS A 55 -3.00 -10.41 -21.35
CA LYS A 55 -1.94 -11.44 -21.21
C LYS A 55 -1.44 -11.97 -22.55
N TRP A 56 -2.25 -11.93 -23.61
CA TRP A 56 -1.80 -12.21 -24.98
C TRP A 56 -0.92 -11.10 -25.54
N LEU A 57 -1.17 -9.82 -25.21
CA LEU A 57 -0.33 -8.69 -25.65
C LEU A 57 1.03 -8.71 -24.94
N LYS A 58 1.05 -8.86 -23.62
CA LYS A 58 2.24 -9.04 -22.78
C LYS A 58 1.91 -10.05 -21.68
N ASN A 59 2.69 -11.10 -21.53
CA ASN A 59 2.44 -12.18 -20.57
C ASN A 59 2.40 -11.69 -19.11
N ASP A 60 3.19 -10.67 -18.78
CA ASP A 60 3.31 -10.03 -17.48
C ASP A 60 2.47 -8.74 -17.34
N PHE A 61 1.59 -8.43 -18.32
CA PHE A 61 0.71 -7.27 -18.27
C PHE A 61 -0.12 -7.26 -16.98
N TRP A 62 0.00 -6.19 -16.20
CA TRP A 62 -0.62 -6.11 -14.89
C TRP A 62 -1.99 -5.44 -14.93
N LEU A 63 -2.99 -6.08 -14.34
CA LEU A 63 -4.36 -5.58 -14.24
C LEU A 63 -4.72 -5.29 -12.78
N MET A 64 -4.95 -4.02 -12.45
CA MET A 64 -5.43 -3.58 -11.15
C MET A 64 -6.83 -3.00 -11.27
N GLY A 65 -7.74 -3.39 -10.38
CA GLY A 65 -9.08 -2.83 -10.30
C GLY A 65 -9.27 -1.96 -9.08
N GLU A 66 -9.94 -0.83 -9.24
CA GLU A 66 -10.48 -0.14 -8.09
C GLU A 66 -11.68 -0.89 -7.53
N THR A 67 -11.57 -1.29 -6.27
CA THR A 67 -12.63 -1.97 -5.53
C THR A 67 -12.72 -1.41 -4.12
N LEU A 68 -13.87 -0.85 -3.76
CA LEU A 68 -14.05 -0.15 -2.49
C LEU A 68 -14.37 -1.09 -1.33
N HIS A 69 -15.12 -2.17 -1.59
CA HIS A 69 -15.64 -3.08 -0.56
C HIS A 69 -16.03 -4.45 -1.14
N GLY A 70 -16.31 -5.40 -0.26
CA GLY A 70 -16.72 -6.75 -0.61
C GLY A 70 -15.58 -7.77 -0.52
N ASP A 71 -15.84 -8.99 -0.97
CA ASP A 71 -14.81 -10.02 -1.08
C ASP A 71 -13.97 -9.78 -2.35
N TYR A 72 -12.74 -9.35 -2.16
CA TYR A 72 -11.82 -9.04 -3.25
C TYR A 72 -11.49 -10.24 -4.14
N ASN A 73 -11.63 -11.48 -3.64
CA ASN A 73 -11.45 -12.70 -4.44
C ASN A 73 -12.39 -12.78 -5.63
N ARG A 74 -13.53 -12.08 -5.56
CA ARG A 74 -14.49 -12.01 -6.67
C ARG A 74 -13.87 -11.45 -7.94
N TRP A 75 -12.97 -10.50 -7.81
CA TRP A 75 -12.31 -9.82 -8.95
C TRP A 75 -10.83 -10.19 -9.07
N MET A 76 -10.14 -10.38 -7.93
CA MET A 76 -8.72 -10.71 -7.88
C MET A 76 -8.52 -12.23 -7.86
N ASN A 77 -8.42 -12.81 -9.05
CA ASN A 77 -8.25 -14.24 -9.27
C ASN A 77 -7.52 -14.49 -10.61
N PRO A 78 -7.01 -15.69 -10.86
CA PRO A 78 -6.19 -16.00 -12.05
C PRO A 78 -6.85 -15.77 -13.40
N GLU A 79 -8.17 -15.56 -13.45
CA GLU A 79 -8.91 -15.34 -14.69
C GLU A 79 -9.25 -13.86 -14.96
N MET A 80 -9.04 -12.95 -13.98
CA MET A 80 -9.51 -11.57 -14.06
C MET A 80 -8.40 -10.57 -13.71
N LEU A 81 -8.36 -10.07 -12.47
CA LEU A 81 -7.43 -9.02 -12.05
C LEU A 81 -6.28 -9.59 -11.22
N ASP A 82 -5.08 -9.06 -11.43
CA ASP A 82 -3.89 -9.41 -10.65
C ASP A 82 -3.94 -8.78 -9.26
N SER A 83 -4.57 -7.60 -9.12
CA SER A 83 -4.68 -6.84 -7.88
C SER A 83 -5.95 -6.00 -7.83
N VAL A 84 -6.33 -5.60 -6.62
CA VAL A 84 -7.35 -4.58 -6.38
C VAL A 84 -6.90 -3.62 -5.28
N THR A 85 -7.55 -2.44 -5.20
CA THR A 85 -7.29 -1.45 -4.16
C THR A 85 -7.71 -1.94 -2.78
N ASN A 86 -6.85 -1.75 -1.77
CA ASN A 86 -7.07 -2.22 -0.39
C ASN A 86 -7.66 -1.12 0.50
N TYR A 87 -8.92 -0.76 0.26
CA TYR A 87 -9.61 0.26 1.07
C TYR A 87 -9.85 -0.18 2.52
N GLU A 88 -9.88 -1.48 2.81
CA GLU A 88 -9.96 -1.98 4.18
C GLU A 88 -8.72 -1.59 4.99
N CYS A 89 -7.51 -1.85 4.46
CA CYS A 89 -6.28 -1.41 5.11
C CYS A 89 -6.13 0.11 5.10
N TYR A 90 -6.55 0.82 4.03
CA TYR A 90 -6.56 2.28 4.02
C TYR A 90 -7.28 2.85 5.24
N LYS A 91 -8.50 2.36 5.52
CA LYS A 91 -9.24 2.80 6.72
C LYS A 91 -8.47 2.45 7.99
N GLY A 92 -8.01 1.22 8.14
CA GLY A 92 -7.26 0.76 9.30
C GLY A 92 -5.95 1.54 9.52
N LEU A 93 -5.27 1.96 8.44
CA LEU A 93 -4.05 2.75 8.53
C LEU A 93 -4.30 4.08 9.24
N PHE A 94 -5.17 4.96 8.73
CA PHE A 94 -5.34 6.27 9.36
C PHE A 94 -6.10 6.21 10.70
N SER A 95 -7.10 5.32 10.86
CA SER A 95 -7.86 5.23 12.10
C SER A 95 -7.02 4.68 13.25
N SER A 96 -6.16 3.69 13.02
CA SER A 96 -5.26 3.17 14.06
C SER A 96 -4.35 4.24 14.64
N PHE A 97 -3.88 5.15 13.81
CA PHE A 97 -3.02 6.27 14.22
C PHE A 97 -3.81 7.33 14.98
N ASN A 98 -4.97 7.72 14.49
CA ASN A 98 -5.81 8.76 15.10
C ASN A 98 -6.40 8.31 16.45
N ASP A 99 -6.81 7.05 16.54
CA ASP A 99 -7.42 6.48 17.75
C ASP A 99 -6.37 5.90 18.72
N LEU A 100 -5.07 5.98 18.34
CA LEU A 100 -3.95 5.39 19.07
C LEU A 100 -4.20 3.91 19.40
N ASN A 101 -4.69 3.16 18.38
CA ASN A 101 -5.13 1.77 18.52
C ASN A 101 -4.62 0.89 17.37
N MET A 102 -3.38 0.41 17.48
CA MET A 102 -2.73 -0.45 16.48
C MET A 102 -3.42 -1.82 16.30
N PHE A 103 -4.33 -2.22 17.20
CA PHE A 103 -5.08 -3.46 17.04
C PHE A 103 -5.98 -3.46 15.80
N GLU A 104 -6.46 -2.30 15.34
CA GLU A 104 -7.32 -2.20 14.17
C GLU A 104 -6.59 -2.61 12.89
N ILE A 105 -5.44 -1.98 12.61
CA ILE A 105 -4.65 -2.35 11.41
C ILE A 105 -4.04 -3.75 11.54
N ALA A 106 -3.58 -4.13 12.73
CA ALA A 106 -3.04 -5.47 12.96
C ALA A 106 -4.10 -6.56 12.72
N HIS A 107 -5.36 -6.31 13.12
CA HIS A 107 -6.47 -7.21 12.83
C HIS A 107 -6.73 -7.34 11.33
N SER A 108 -6.78 -6.21 10.60
CA SER A 108 -6.97 -6.20 9.14
C SER A 108 -5.85 -6.95 8.43
N LEU A 109 -4.59 -6.72 8.81
CA LEU A 109 -3.44 -7.42 8.23
C LEU A 109 -3.48 -8.92 8.51
N ASN A 110 -3.78 -9.34 9.75
CA ASN A 110 -3.87 -10.75 10.09
C ASN A 110 -5.03 -11.44 9.37
N ARG A 111 -6.20 -10.80 9.32
CA ARG A 111 -7.38 -11.32 8.59
C ARG A 111 -7.12 -11.46 7.10
N GLN A 112 -6.38 -10.54 6.49
CA GLN A 112 -6.09 -10.57 5.06
C GLN A 112 -4.93 -11.51 4.71
N PHE A 113 -3.84 -11.47 5.46
CA PHE A 113 -2.55 -12.04 5.07
C PHE A 113 -1.95 -13.00 6.08
N GLY A 114 -2.64 -13.34 7.17
CA GLY A 114 -2.18 -14.32 8.14
C GLY A 114 -2.02 -15.72 7.53
N LYS A 115 -1.54 -16.67 8.34
CA LYS A 115 -1.24 -18.05 7.92
C LYS A 115 -2.40 -19.02 8.10
N GLU A 116 -3.45 -18.59 8.79
CA GLU A 116 -4.60 -19.43 9.09
C GLU A 116 -5.50 -19.64 7.86
N GLN A 117 -6.19 -20.77 7.79
CA GLN A 117 -7.07 -21.11 6.66
C GLN A 117 -8.23 -20.12 6.43
N TRP A 118 -8.61 -19.37 7.46
CA TRP A 118 -9.66 -18.36 7.38
C TRP A 118 -9.16 -17.01 6.85
N CYS A 119 -7.84 -16.83 6.66
CA CYS A 119 -7.28 -15.62 6.09
C CYS A 119 -7.65 -15.49 4.61
N LEU A 120 -8.03 -14.29 4.19
CA LEU A 120 -8.75 -14.09 2.93
C LEU A 120 -7.85 -14.02 1.71
N TYR A 121 -6.66 -13.42 1.85
CA TYR A 121 -5.83 -13.01 0.70
C TYR A 121 -4.37 -13.39 0.87
N THR A 122 -4.07 -14.43 1.64
CA THR A 122 -2.71 -14.94 1.82
C THR A 122 -2.07 -15.26 0.47
N GLY A 123 -0.87 -14.73 0.22
CA GLY A 123 -0.14 -14.88 -1.05
C GLY A 123 -0.62 -13.97 -2.19
N LYS A 124 -1.64 -13.12 -1.96
CA LYS A 124 -2.12 -12.14 -2.95
C LYS A 124 -1.54 -10.75 -2.69
N LEU A 125 -1.39 -9.97 -3.75
CA LEU A 125 -0.79 -8.65 -3.72
C LEU A 125 -1.87 -7.57 -3.93
N LEU A 126 -2.47 -7.11 -2.83
CA LEU A 126 -3.41 -5.98 -2.85
C LEU A 126 -2.64 -4.65 -2.98
N TYR A 127 -3.17 -3.72 -3.77
CA TYR A 127 -2.63 -2.37 -3.88
C TYR A 127 -3.05 -1.54 -2.66
N SER A 128 -2.10 -1.20 -1.80
CA SER A 128 -2.30 -0.50 -0.54
C SER A 128 -1.76 0.92 -0.60
N PHE A 129 -2.43 1.84 0.05
CA PHE A 129 -2.10 3.27 0.05
C PHE A 129 -2.54 3.93 1.36
N VAL A 130 -1.97 5.08 1.68
CA VAL A 130 -2.39 5.93 2.80
C VAL A 130 -3.26 7.10 2.35
N ASP A 131 -3.12 7.50 1.09
CA ASP A 131 -3.98 8.44 0.39
C ASP A 131 -3.93 8.21 -1.13
N ASN A 132 -4.84 8.84 -1.86
CA ASN A 132 -4.90 8.85 -3.31
C ASN A 132 -5.67 10.08 -3.81
N HIS A 133 -5.98 10.12 -5.12
CA HIS A 133 -6.70 11.22 -5.76
C HIS A 133 -8.20 11.33 -5.40
N ASP A 134 -8.75 10.38 -4.63
CA ASP A 134 -10.19 10.30 -4.30
C ASP A 134 -10.48 10.43 -2.81
N VAL A 135 -9.45 10.42 -1.96
CA VAL A 135 -9.55 10.57 -0.50
C VAL A 135 -8.67 11.72 -0.01
N SER A 136 -8.99 12.25 1.17
CA SER A 136 -8.18 13.30 1.79
C SER A 136 -6.74 12.85 1.97
N ARG A 137 -5.79 13.77 1.80
CA ARG A 137 -4.36 13.52 1.98
C ARG A 137 -4.08 13.01 3.38
N ILE A 138 -3.14 12.08 3.52
CA ILE A 138 -2.80 11.51 4.84
C ILE A 138 -2.32 12.58 5.82
N ALA A 139 -1.61 13.58 5.33
CA ALA A 139 -1.19 14.72 6.14
C ALA A 139 -2.40 15.52 6.69
N THR A 140 -3.52 15.59 5.97
CA THR A 140 -4.77 16.18 6.48
C THR A 140 -5.47 15.25 7.47
N MET A 141 -5.46 13.95 7.21
CA MET A 141 -6.21 12.96 7.99
C MET A 141 -5.62 12.69 9.37
N LEU A 142 -4.29 12.72 9.53
CA LEU A 142 -3.64 12.45 10.80
C LEU A 142 -3.83 13.61 11.79
N ASN A 143 -4.32 13.31 12.99
CA ASN A 143 -4.45 14.26 14.10
C ASN A 143 -3.06 14.73 14.59
N ASN A 144 -2.09 13.82 14.63
CA ASN A 144 -0.71 14.10 15.02
C ASN A 144 0.21 13.95 13.81
N LYS A 145 0.67 15.07 13.24
CA LYS A 145 1.56 15.07 12.06
C LYS A 145 2.93 14.43 12.32
N ARG A 146 3.38 14.36 13.58
CA ARG A 146 4.62 13.66 13.94
C ARG A 146 4.57 12.16 13.63
N GLN A 147 3.40 11.60 13.38
CA GLN A 147 3.21 10.20 13.00
C GLN A 147 3.39 9.93 11.50
N LEU A 148 3.53 10.97 10.65
CA LEU A 148 3.77 10.80 9.20
C LEU A 148 4.99 9.92 8.89
N PRO A 149 6.16 10.07 9.55
CA PRO A 149 7.30 9.17 9.33
C PRO A 149 7.13 7.76 9.93
N VAL A 150 5.98 7.43 10.54
CA VAL A 150 5.68 6.09 11.05
C VAL A 150 4.72 5.32 10.13
N ILE A 151 3.83 6.02 9.44
CA ILE A 151 2.83 5.37 8.60
C ILE A 151 3.41 4.79 7.30
N TYR A 152 4.45 5.43 6.72
CA TYR A 152 5.10 4.92 5.50
C TYR A 152 5.92 3.65 5.74
N PRO A 153 6.74 3.51 6.80
CA PRO A 153 7.32 2.22 7.19
C PRO A 153 6.30 1.09 7.28
N LEU A 154 5.13 1.34 7.88
CA LEU A 154 4.04 0.36 7.92
C LEU A 154 3.54 0.03 6.52
N LEU A 155 3.19 1.04 5.70
CA LEU A 155 2.69 0.85 4.33
C LEU A 155 3.67 0.05 3.46
N PHE A 156 4.97 0.35 3.53
CA PHE A 156 5.98 -0.28 2.67
C PHE A 156 6.35 -1.69 3.10
N THR A 157 6.18 -2.04 4.38
CA THR A 157 6.60 -3.35 4.91
C THR A 157 5.45 -4.32 5.13
N MET A 158 4.21 -3.86 5.22
CA MET A 158 3.05 -4.74 5.25
C MET A 158 2.90 -5.52 3.94
N PRO A 159 2.17 -6.67 3.91
CA PRO A 159 1.87 -7.40 2.67
C PRO A 159 1.07 -6.55 1.68
N GLY A 160 1.29 -6.79 0.38
CA GLY A 160 0.63 -6.06 -0.71
C GLY A 160 1.61 -5.21 -1.51
N ILE A 161 1.11 -4.29 -2.32
CA ILE A 161 1.90 -3.37 -3.16
C ILE A 161 1.67 -1.96 -2.62
N PRO A 162 2.71 -1.30 -2.06
CA PRO A 162 2.57 0.07 -1.56
C PRO A 162 2.46 1.07 -2.71
N GLY A 163 1.50 1.99 -2.61
CA GLY A 163 1.35 3.12 -3.50
C GLY A 163 1.56 4.44 -2.76
N VAL A 164 2.32 5.34 -3.34
CA VAL A 164 2.52 6.71 -2.85
C VAL A 164 1.89 7.67 -3.84
N TYR A 165 1.00 8.52 -3.36
CA TYR A 165 0.39 9.55 -4.18
C TYR A 165 1.32 10.77 -4.22
N TYR A 166 1.50 11.38 -5.41
CA TYR A 166 2.43 12.50 -5.60
C TYR A 166 2.17 13.65 -4.63
N GLY A 167 3.23 14.22 -4.08
CA GLY A 167 3.18 15.29 -3.08
C GLY A 167 3.04 14.79 -1.64
N SER A 168 2.59 13.56 -1.41
CA SER A 168 2.48 12.99 -0.07
C SER A 168 3.86 12.77 0.57
N GLU A 169 4.91 12.61 -0.23
CA GLU A 169 6.32 12.58 0.21
C GLU A 169 6.80 13.90 0.81
N TYR A 170 6.11 15.00 0.54
CA TYR A 170 6.33 16.30 1.17
C TYR A 170 5.34 16.59 2.30
N GLY A 171 4.41 15.68 2.56
CA GLY A 171 3.35 15.89 3.54
C GLY A 171 2.39 17.02 3.15
N ILE A 172 2.07 17.19 1.85
CA ILE A 172 1.08 18.20 1.45
C ILE A 172 -0.30 17.83 1.97
N GLU A 173 -1.05 18.84 2.37
CA GLU A 173 -2.42 18.68 2.84
C GLU A 173 -3.43 18.84 1.71
N GLY A 174 -4.62 18.24 1.87
CA GLY A 174 -5.74 18.35 0.95
C GLY A 174 -6.95 17.61 1.50
N ASP A 175 -8.09 18.32 1.62
CA ASP A 175 -9.31 17.76 2.16
C ASP A 175 -10.34 17.49 1.04
N LYS A 176 -10.83 16.24 0.98
CA LYS A 176 -11.86 15.82 0.02
C LYS A 176 -13.14 16.68 0.10
N HIS A 177 -13.47 17.18 1.29
CA HIS A 177 -14.64 18.06 1.46
C HIS A 177 -14.53 19.41 0.72
N GLN A 178 -13.31 19.80 0.34
CA GLN A 178 -13.03 21.00 -0.46
C GLN A 178 -13.10 20.74 -1.97
N GLY A 179 -13.42 19.52 -2.38
CA GLY A 179 -13.51 19.10 -3.78
C GLY A 179 -12.25 18.42 -4.30
N ASP A 180 -12.32 17.91 -5.52
CA ASP A 180 -11.24 17.12 -6.13
C ASP A 180 -9.99 17.97 -6.39
N ASP A 181 -10.13 19.25 -6.70
CA ASP A 181 -9.02 20.16 -6.95
C ASP A 181 -8.07 20.29 -5.73
N ALA A 182 -8.62 20.17 -4.51
CA ALA A 182 -7.82 20.17 -3.29
C ALA A 182 -6.93 18.93 -3.16
N LEU A 183 -7.29 17.84 -3.83
CA LEU A 183 -6.53 16.59 -3.82
C LEU A 183 -5.58 16.47 -5.01
N ARG A 184 -5.95 17.06 -6.15
CA ARG A 184 -5.30 16.92 -7.46
C ARG A 184 -4.59 18.20 -7.87
N VAL A 185 -3.86 18.79 -6.91
CA VAL A 185 -3.13 20.05 -7.12
C VAL A 185 -2.07 19.89 -8.21
N GLU A 186 -1.82 20.99 -8.97
CA GLU A 186 -0.74 21.00 -9.94
C GLU A 186 0.60 20.70 -9.29
N TYR A 187 1.40 19.83 -9.92
CA TYR A 187 2.71 19.48 -9.40
C TYR A 187 3.65 20.67 -9.43
N ASN A 188 4.14 21.05 -8.26
CA ASN A 188 5.15 22.08 -8.10
C ASN A 188 6.03 21.71 -6.88
N GLU A 189 7.22 21.18 -7.16
CA GLU A 189 8.14 20.69 -6.14
C GLU A 189 8.56 21.76 -5.14
N GLU A 190 8.86 22.98 -5.61
CA GLU A 190 9.26 24.08 -4.74
C GLU A 190 8.14 24.47 -3.77
N LYS A 191 6.90 24.55 -4.30
CA LYS A 191 5.72 24.80 -3.49
C LYS A 191 5.46 23.66 -2.50
N PHE A 192 5.60 22.40 -2.92
CA PHE A 192 5.41 21.24 -2.04
C PHE A 192 6.43 21.22 -0.90
N LYS A 193 7.69 21.57 -1.17
CA LYS A 193 8.73 21.72 -0.15
C LYS A 193 8.45 22.87 0.82
N ALA A 194 7.85 23.95 0.34
CA ALA A 194 7.54 25.12 1.16
C ALA A 194 6.29 24.92 2.03
N ASP A 195 5.24 24.31 1.48
CA ASP A 195 3.92 24.21 2.09
C ASP A 195 3.70 22.86 2.84
N GLY A 196 4.50 21.84 2.54
CA GLY A 196 4.40 20.52 3.14
C GLY A 196 4.77 20.53 4.63
N VAL A 197 4.07 19.70 5.41
CA VAL A 197 4.27 19.61 6.87
C VAL A 197 5.40 18.67 7.27
N ALA A 198 5.94 17.89 6.34
CA ALA A 198 7.05 16.97 6.55
C ALA A 198 7.78 16.68 5.24
N ASP A 199 9.11 16.63 5.25
CA ASP A 199 9.90 16.10 4.13
C ASP A 199 10.23 14.64 4.40
N LEU A 200 9.53 13.73 3.72
CA LEU A 200 9.67 12.29 3.83
C LEU A 200 10.41 11.69 2.62
N THR A 201 10.92 12.52 1.70
CA THR A 201 11.51 12.07 0.43
C THR A 201 12.66 11.09 0.62
N GLY A 202 13.56 11.37 1.58
CA GLY A 202 14.68 10.48 1.91
C GLY A 202 14.26 9.13 2.49
N GLU A 203 13.28 9.15 3.40
CA GLU A 203 12.73 7.94 4.01
C GLU A 203 11.99 7.08 2.98
N ILE A 204 11.09 7.67 2.21
CA ILE A 204 10.35 6.97 1.15
C ILE A 204 11.30 6.40 0.10
N ALA A 205 12.35 7.14 -0.29
CA ALA A 205 13.35 6.62 -1.23
C ALA A 205 14.09 5.38 -0.67
N ALA A 206 14.46 5.38 0.62
CA ALA A 206 15.08 4.24 1.27
C ALA A 206 14.12 3.03 1.32
N LEU A 207 12.85 3.26 1.66
CA LEU A 207 11.80 2.25 1.69
C LEU A 207 11.50 1.68 0.28
N CYS A 208 11.46 2.52 -0.76
CA CYS A 208 11.33 2.09 -2.15
C CYS A 208 12.50 1.19 -2.56
N LYS A 209 13.74 1.58 -2.25
CA LYS A 209 14.93 0.79 -2.54
C LYS A 209 14.89 -0.57 -1.85
N LEU A 210 14.48 -0.62 -0.59
CA LEU A 210 14.28 -1.89 0.11
C LEU A 210 13.19 -2.70 -0.60
N ARG A 211 12.02 -2.12 -0.84
CA ARG A 211 10.86 -2.82 -1.39
C ARG A 211 11.15 -3.46 -2.75
N THR A 212 11.87 -2.78 -3.63
CA THR A 212 12.22 -3.29 -4.96
C THR A 212 13.30 -4.37 -4.95
N SER A 213 14.07 -4.50 -3.85
CA SER A 213 15.16 -5.48 -3.73
C SER A 213 14.89 -6.62 -2.74
N SER A 214 13.82 -6.53 -1.94
CA SER A 214 13.53 -7.50 -0.88
C SER A 214 12.56 -8.59 -1.32
N LYS A 215 13.02 -9.84 -1.26
CA LYS A 215 12.17 -11.02 -1.46
C LYS A 215 11.18 -11.18 -0.30
N ALA A 216 11.62 -10.89 0.92
CA ALA A 216 10.77 -10.98 2.10
C ALA A 216 9.56 -10.04 2.00
N LEU A 217 9.74 -8.81 1.51
CA LEU A 217 8.63 -7.89 1.30
C LEU A 217 7.76 -8.24 0.09
N ALA A 218 8.36 -8.78 -0.98
CA ALA A 218 7.63 -9.17 -2.18
C ALA A 218 6.76 -10.43 -1.97
N HIS A 219 7.32 -11.48 -1.35
CA HIS A 219 6.72 -12.81 -1.30
C HIS A 219 6.69 -13.44 0.08
N GLY A 220 7.28 -12.78 1.09
CA GLY A 220 7.48 -13.36 2.42
C GLY A 220 6.18 -13.49 3.23
N ASP A 221 6.24 -14.40 4.17
CA ASP A 221 5.21 -14.59 5.18
C ASP A 221 5.09 -13.37 6.09
N TYR A 222 3.86 -13.09 6.55
CA TYR A 222 3.59 -12.07 7.56
C TYR A 222 3.44 -12.73 8.94
N THR A 223 4.19 -12.24 9.93
CA THR A 223 4.13 -12.74 11.30
C THR A 223 4.14 -11.56 12.28
N PRO A 224 3.04 -11.28 13.01
CA PRO A 224 3.04 -10.29 14.08
C PRO A 224 3.96 -10.74 15.22
N LEU A 225 4.64 -9.78 15.87
CA LEU A 225 5.54 -10.02 17.01
C LEU A 225 4.96 -9.44 18.30
N GLN A 226 4.96 -8.12 18.44
CA GLN A 226 4.44 -7.42 19.61
C GLN A 226 3.35 -6.45 19.19
N LEU A 227 2.22 -6.48 19.91
CA LEU A 227 1.07 -5.63 19.63
C LEU A 227 0.52 -5.06 20.93
N LEU A 228 0.55 -3.75 21.02
CA LEU A 228 -0.05 -2.92 22.07
C LEU A 228 -0.90 -1.83 21.41
N ASN A 229 -1.59 -1.03 22.21
CA ASN A 229 -2.44 0.05 21.66
C ASN A 229 -1.64 1.02 20.77
N ARG A 230 -0.42 1.38 21.17
CA ARG A 230 0.39 2.41 20.50
C ARG A 230 1.68 1.89 19.89
N GLN A 231 1.96 0.60 20.06
CA GLN A 231 3.15 -0.05 19.54
C GLN A 231 2.77 -1.29 18.75
N PHE A 232 3.43 -1.46 17.61
CA PHE A 232 3.22 -2.62 16.77
C PHE A 232 4.53 -3.06 16.13
N SER A 233 4.80 -4.35 16.18
CA SER A 233 5.93 -4.94 15.45
C SER A 233 5.53 -6.23 14.75
N PHE A 234 6.12 -6.46 13.62
CA PHE A 234 5.93 -7.68 12.82
C PHE A 234 7.18 -7.96 11.98
N ARG A 235 7.23 -9.15 11.41
CA ARG A 235 8.29 -9.53 10.47
C ARG A 235 7.72 -10.12 9.18
N ARG A 236 8.53 -10.03 8.14
CA ARG A 236 8.34 -10.67 6.85
C ARG A 236 9.54 -11.56 6.58
N ASP A 237 9.31 -12.82 6.21
CA ASP A 237 10.35 -13.82 6.03
C ASP A 237 10.23 -14.49 4.66
N CYS A 238 11.35 -14.57 3.90
CA CYS A 238 11.43 -15.31 2.65
C CYS A 238 12.88 -15.71 2.35
N ASP A 239 13.13 -16.98 2.10
CA ASP A 239 14.42 -17.52 1.62
C ASP A 239 15.64 -17.05 2.42
N GLY A 240 15.51 -16.97 3.75
CA GLY A 240 16.60 -16.54 4.65
C GLY A 240 16.71 -15.03 4.84
N GLU A 241 15.99 -14.22 4.04
CA GLU A 241 15.83 -12.79 4.29
C GLU A 241 14.71 -12.56 5.30
N THR A 242 14.96 -11.71 6.29
CA THR A 242 13.98 -11.25 7.26
C THR A 242 13.96 -9.72 7.30
N VAL A 243 12.78 -9.15 7.18
CA VAL A 243 12.53 -7.72 7.44
C VAL A 243 11.67 -7.60 8.69
N VAL A 244 12.15 -6.85 9.68
CA VAL A 244 11.45 -6.57 10.94
C VAL A 244 11.06 -5.10 10.99
N THR A 245 9.79 -4.84 11.27
CA THR A 245 9.26 -3.49 11.41
C THR A 245 8.82 -3.26 12.85
N LEU A 246 9.33 -2.20 13.47
CA LEU A 246 8.96 -1.73 14.81
C LEU A 246 8.35 -0.34 14.66
N LEU A 247 7.15 -0.14 15.21
CA LEU A 247 6.37 1.10 15.09
C LEU A 247 5.96 1.59 16.47
N ASN A 248 6.29 2.82 16.81
CA ASN A 248 5.82 3.52 18.01
C ASN A 248 5.05 4.77 17.61
N ILE A 249 3.74 4.78 17.77
CA ILE A 249 2.86 5.92 17.49
C ILE A 249 2.57 6.79 18.72
N ASP A 250 3.10 6.40 19.90
CA ASP A 250 3.04 7.23 21.11
C ASP A 250 3.99 8.42 20.99
N ASP A 251 3.69 9.50 21.70
CA ASP A 251 4.63 10.65 21.87
C ASP A 251 5.81 10.32 22.79
N ASN A 252 5.66 9.30 23.64
CA ASN A 252 6.69 8.83 24.56
C ASN A 252 7.54 7.72 23.93
N PRO A 253 8.81 7.58 24.31
CA PRO A 253 9.66 6.48 23.85
C PRO A 253 9.14 5.12 24.38
N PHE A 254 9.53 4.05 23.70
CA PHE A 254 9.18 2.68 24.06
C PHE A 254 10.32 1.71 23.76
N ASP A 255 10.52 0.72 24.63
CA ASP A 255 11.51 -0.32 24.50
C ASP A 255 10.86 -1.63 24.01
N PHE A 256 11.11 -1.97 22.76
CA PHE A 256 10.68 -3.24 22.17
C PHE A 256 11.60 -4.39 22.58
N ASN A 257 11.02 -5.59 22.68
CA ASN A 257 11.79 -6.83 22.90
C ASN A 257 11.43 -7.84 21.80
N PRO A 258 11.97 -7.69 20.58
CA PRO A 258 11.64 -8.57 19.46
C PRO A 258 12.08 -10.02 19.69
N GLY A 259 13.17 -10.25 20.42
CA GLY A 259 13.69 -11.58 20.70
C GLY A 259 14.19 -12.33 19.45
N ILE A 260 14.64 -11.59 18.44
CA ILE A 260 15.09 -12.15 17.17
C ILE A 260 16.62 -12.05 17.10
N GLY A 261 17.30 -13.19 17.10
CA GLY A 261 18.75 -13.22 16.99
C GLY A 261 19.25 -12.87 15.60
N GLY A 262 20.43 -12.30 15.51
CA GLY A 262 21.11 -11.94 14.28
C GLY A 262 21.45 -10.46 14.19
N GLU A 263 22.26 -10.13 13.20
CA GLU A 263 22.66 -8.74 12.91
C GLU A 263 21.73 -8.16 11.84
N TYR A 264 21.14 -7.02 12.16
CA TYR A 264 20.24 -6.30 11.29
C TYR A 264 20.79 -4.91 10.96
N THR A 265 20.31 -4.34 9.87
CA THR A 265 20.58 -2.95 9.50
C THR A 265 19.25 -2.22 9.37
N ASP A 266 19.09 -1.11 10.09
CA ASP A 266 17.95 -0.21 9.88
C ASP A 266 18.11 0.48 8.52
N VAL A 267 17.11 0.33 7.68
CA VAL A 267 17.11 0.80 6.29
C VAL A 267 17.05 2.32 6.20
N ILE A 268 16.41 2.97 7.17
CA ILE A 268 16.20 4.42 7.17
C ILE A 268 17.49 5.12 7.60
N THR A 269 18.13 4.64 8.66
CA THR A 269 19.32 5.30 9.24
C THR A 269 20.66 4.67 8.79
N GLY A 270 20.63 3.46 8.24
CA GLY A 270 21.82 2.67 7.90
C GLY A 270 22.58 2.10 9.11
N LYS A 271 22.03 2.21 10.32
CA LYS A 271 22.68 1.75 11.55
C LYS A 271 22.49 0.25 11.75
N LYS A 272 23.51 -0.40 12.32
CA LYS A 272 23.41 -1.78 12.80
C LYS A 272 22.57 -1.84 14.06
N ILE A 273 21.70 -2.85 14.15
CA ILE A 273 20.79 -3.08 15.28
C ILE A 273 20.83 -4.55 15.68
N ASP A 274 20.91 -4.79 16.97
CA ASP A 274 20.70 -6.11 17.57
C ASP A 274 19.25 -6.24 18.05
N LEU A 275 18.50 -7.16 17.45
CA LEU A 275 17.11 -7.43 17.79
C LEU A 275 16.94 -8.58 18.80
N SER A 276 18.03 -9.13 19.35
CA SER A 276 17.98 -10.20 20.35
C SER A 276 17.56 -9.71 21.75
N GLY A 277 17.80 -8.42 22.01
CA GLY A 277 17.50 -7.75 23.27
C GLY A 277 16.48 -6.62 23.14
N SER A 278 16.58 -5.65 24.07
CA SER A 278 15.76 -4.45 24.09
C SER A 278 16.20 -3.45 23.01
N VAL A 279 15.24 -2.95 22.25
CA VAL A 279 15.44 -1.94 21.20
C VAL A 279 14.63 -0.71 21.53
N HIS A 280 15.34 0.38 21.80
CA HIS A 280 14.74 1.68 22.11
C HIS A 280 14.23 2.39 20.87
N LEU A 281 12.97 2.82 20.89
CA LEU A 281 12.35 3.71 19.90
C LEU A 281 11.86 4.99 20.56
N ASP A 282 12.26 6.13 19.99
CA ASP A 282 11.68 7.42 20.35
C ASP A 282 10.17 7.49 20.11
N GLY A 283 9.50 8.50 20.61
CA GLY A 283 8.08 8.75 20.32
C GLY A 283 7.87 9.14 18.86
N CYS A 284 6.77 8.67 18.27
CA CYS A 284 6.43 8.86 16.86
C CYS A 284 7.58 8.46 15.91
N SER A 285 8.11 7.26 16.08
CA SER A 285 9.23 6.76 15.27
C SER A 285 9.05 5.32 14.83
N ALA A 286 9.83 4.91 13.84
CA ALA A 286 9.83 3.55 13.30
C ALA A 286 11.26 3.06 13.03
N ILE A 287 11.44 1.75 13.07
CA ILE A 287 12.64 1.06 12.59
C ILE A 287 12.20 0.02 11.56
N VAL A 288 12.88 -0.02 10.43
CA VAL A 288 12.77 -1.08 9.44
C VAL A 288 14.11 -1.77 9.31
N ALA A 289 14.25 -2.90 9.96
CA ALA A 289 15.50 -3.63 10.08
C ALA A 289 15.52 -4.84 9.13
N VAL A 290 16.60 -5.00 8.37
CA VAL A 290 16.79 -6.13 7.45
C VAL A 290 18.08 -6.87 7.78
N ASN A 291 18.02 -8.21 7.78
CA ASN A 291 19.21 -9.04 7.69
C ASN A 291 19.52 -9.29 6.20
N LYS A 292 20.77 -9.24 5.82
CA LYS A 292 21.23 -9.64 4.47
C LYS A 292 22.41 -10.58 4.62
#